data_193a92b61ea99b8618e54c050629fb8b
#
_entry.id   193a92b61ea99b8618e54c050629fb8b
#
_cell.length_a   1.000
_cell.length_b   1.000
_cell.length_c   1.000
_cell.angle_alpha   90.00
_cell.angle_beta   90.00
_cell.angle_gamma   90.00
#
_symmetry.space_group_name_H-M   'P 1'
#
loop_
_entity.id
_entity.type
_entity.pdbx_description
1 polymer ?
#
loop_
_entity_poly.entity_id
_entity_poly.type
_entity_poly.pdbx_seq_one_letter_code
_entity_poly.pdbx_strand_id
1 'polypeptide(L)'
;FGGSFYHDVTGSTSRSGGLFSYSYNMQITENGLRISGGISLGFMMFRADGSKFEYGDSFNMNDPALFTNTKSIFTPDASVGFLVYDSRFFAGISAHQLLGQKLYESDLTHMIGDEEVNYYGVNKLRQHFMLTGGMMLPLNRDFLIEPSVLVKYMISSPVQVDLNAKLTYRKEFWGGISLRWMDGIAILFGYEYQSRYLFGYSFDYSLTDLRPHSAGSHEIMIGYKFDKLK
;
A
#
# COMPACT_ATOMS: atom_id res chain seq x y z
N PHE A 1 6.47 15.79 11.11
CA PHE A 1 6.61 15.80 9.65
C PHE A 1 7.21 14.48 9.20
N GLY A 2 6.79 14.01 8.03
CA GLY A 2 7.32 12.82 7.39
C GLY A 2 7.31 12.97 5.88
N GLY A 3 8.07 12.10 5.20
CA GLY A 3 8.06 12.03 3.75
C GLY A 3 8.42 10.64 3.29
N SER A 4 7.88 10.23 2.16
CA SER A 4 8.18 8.96 1.52
C SER A 4 8.29 9.13 0.02
N PHE A 5 9.15 8.32 -0.59
CA PHE A 5 9.24 8.15 -2.03
C PHE A 5 9.15 6.67 -2.35
N TYR A 6 8.53 6.36 -3.45
CA TYR A 6 8.44 4.99 -3.95
C TYR A 6 8.62 4.94 -5.46
N HIS A 7 9.11 3.79 -5.91
CA HIS A 7 9.17 3.43 -7.31
C HIS A 7 8.82 1.95 -7.44
N ASP A 8 7.82 1.65 -8.25
CA ASP A 8 7.32 0.31 -8.49
C ASP A 8 7.27 0.05 -9.99
N VAL A 9 7.69 -1.15 -10.40
CA VAL A 9 7.69 -1.59 -11.80
C VAL A 9 6.98 -2.94 -11.87
N THR A 10 5.91 -2.99 -12.64
CA THR A 10 5.11 -4.20 -12.83
C THR A 10 4.89 -4.42 -14.32
N GLY A 11 5.67 -5.35 -14.91
CA GLY A 11 5.64 -5.64 -16.34
C GLY A 11 5.95 -4.41 -17.18
N SER A 12 4.99 -3.98 -17.99
CA SER A 12 5.09 -2.80 -18.87
C SER A 12 4.72 -1.49 -18.21
N THR A 13 4.30 -1.51 -16.94
CA THR A 13 3.89 -0.30 -16.20
C THR A 13 4.86 0.02 -15.07
N SER A 14 5.01 1.32 -14.78
CA SER A 14 5.73 1.78 -13.60
C SER A 14 4.99 2.91 -12.90
N ARG A 15 5.16 2.96 -11.60
CA ARG A 15 4.59 3.99 -10.73
C ARG A 15 5.71 4.57 -9.88
N SER A 16 5.83 5.88 -9.89
CA SER A 16 6.75 6.60 -9.00
C SER A 16 5.99 7.69 -8.30
N GLY A 17 6.25 7.91 -7.03
CA GLY A 17 5.56 8.95 -6.31
C GLY A 17 6.27 9.39 -5.06
N GLY A 18 5.79 10.49 -4.51
CA GLY A 18 6.25 11.03 -3.25
C GLY A 18 5.10 11.60 -2.45
N LEU A 19 5.20 11.47 -1.14
CA LEU A 19 4.24 11.99 -0.17
C LEU A 19 4.98 12.81 0.87
N PHE A 20 4.44 13.98 1.20
CA PHE A 20 4.83 14.76 2.36
C PHE A 20 3.68 14.77 3.35
N SER A 21 3.97 14.44 4.62
CA SER A 21 2.97 14.25 5.66
C SER A 21 3.20 15.20 6.82
N TYR A 22 2.13 15.76 7.33
CA TYR A 22 2.09 16.49 8.60
C TYR A 22 1.08 15.84 9.52
N SER A 23 1.45 15.66 10.78
CA SER A 23 0.53 15.17 11.81
C SER A 23 0.66 15.98 13.08
N TYR A 24 -0.48 16.20 13.72
CA TYR A 24 -0.58 16.79 15.04
C TYR A 24 -0.98 15.70 16.03
N ASN A 25 -0.23 15.63 17.13
CA ASN A 25 -0.42 14.63 18.16
C ASN A 25 -0.71 15.31 19.49
N MET A 26 -1.80 14.94 20.11
CA MET A 26 -2.28 15.51 21.36
C MET A 26 -2.51 14.42 22.41
N GLN A 27 -2.00 14.63 23.61
CA GLN A 27 -2.32 13.78 24.75
C GLN A 27 -3.64 14.27 25.37
N ILE A 28 -4.61 13.35 25.56
CA ILE A 28 -5.96 13.68 26.03
C ILE A 28 -6.10 13.42 27.52
N THR A 29 -5.45 12.36 28.01
CA THR A 29 -5.55 11.95 29.40
C THR A 29 -4.19 11.86 30.07
N GLU A 30 -4.15 12.04 31.37
CA GLU A 30 -2.95 11.85 32.18
C GLU A 30 -2.41 10.41 32.09
N ASN A 31 -3.28 9.45 31.83
CA ASN A 31 -2.94 8.03 31.66
C ASN A 31 -2.22 7.72 30.33
N GLY A 32 -1.92 8.73 29.52
CA GLY A 32 -1.11 8.56 28.31
C GLY A 32 -1.88 8.29 27.00
N LEU A 33 -3.24 8.36 27.04
CA LEU A 33 -4.04 8.25 25.82
C LEU A 33 -3.76 9.43 24.89
N ARG A 34 -3.46 9.14 23.63
CA ARG A 34 -3.15 10.12 22.60
C ARG A 34 -4.06 9.99 21.40
N ILE A 35 -4.38 11.13 20.79
CA ILE A 35 -5.00 11.22 19.46
C ILE A 35 -4.02 11.90 18.52
N SER A 36 -3.92 11.40 17.31
CA SER A 36 -3.16 12.01 16.23
C SER A 36 -4.05 12.18 15.01
N GLY A 37 -4.07 13.37 14.43
CA GLY A 37 -4.66 13.65 13.12
C GLY A 37 -3.57 14.04 12.14
N GLY A 38 -3.62 13.51 10.93
CA GLY A 38 -2.60 13.76 9.91
C GLY A 38 -3.17 13.94 8.51
N ILE A 39 -2.49 14.74 7.73
CA ILE A 39 -2.72 14.94 6.30
C ILE A 39 -1.44 14.66 5.53
N SER A 40 -1.59 14.13 4.33
CA SER A 40 -0.46 13.93 3.41
C SER A 40 -0.84 14.52 2.05
N LEU A 41 0.11 15.22 1.45
CA LEU A 41 0.02 15.72 0.09
C LEU A 41 1.16 15.14 -0.73
N GLY A 42 0.88 14.78 -1.95
CA GLY A 42 1.89 14.18 -2.79
C GLY A 42 1.51 14.11 -4.26
N PHE A 43 2.24 13.29 -4.96
CA PHE A 43 2.03 13.05 -6.37
C PHE A 43 2.38 11.60 -6.72
N MET A 44 1.78 11.13 -7.80
CA MET A 44 2.13 9.88 -8.47
C MET A 44 2.34 10.14 -9.96
N MET A 45 3.39 9.58 -10.50
CA MET A 45 3.63 9.49 -11.93
C MET A 45 3.37 8.04 -12.36
N PHE A 46 2.37 7.84 -13.18
CA PHE A 46 2.08 6.56 -13.80
C PHE A 46 2.65 6.55 -15.22
N ARG A 47 3.40 5.51 -15.57
CA ARG A 47 3.95 5.33 -16.90
C ARG A 47 3.56 3.95 -17.41
N ALA A 48 3.04 3.89 -18.63
CA ALA A 48 2.79 2.66 -19.36
C ALA A 48 3.62 2.65 -20.65
N ASP A 49 4.40 1.59 -20.84
CA ASP A 49 5.28 1.42 -21.98
C ASP A 49 4.67 0.40 -22.95
N GLY A 50 4.04 0.89 -24.01
CA GLY A 50 3.36 0.08 -25.00
C GLY A 50 4.29 -0.83 -25.80
N SER A 51 5.58 -0.50 -25.90
CA SER A 51 6.57 -1.31 -26.62
C SER A 51 6.88 -2.64 -25.93
N LYS A 52 6.53 -2.78 -24.65
CA LYS A 52 6.77 -3.99 -23.85
C LYS A 52 5.56 -4.93 -23.79
N PHE A 53 4.47 -4.61 -24.45
CA PHE A 53 3.33 -5.52 -24.54
C PHE A 53 3.63 -6.60 -25.59
N GLU A 54 3.58 -7.84 -25.16
CA GLU A 54 3.60 -8.99 -26.06
C GLU A 54 2.16 -9.30 -26.49
N TYR A 55 1.90 -9.11 -27.75
CA TYR A 55 0.63 -9.42 -28.36
C TYR A 55 0.72 -10.81 -29.01
N GLY A 56 -0.28 -11.68 -28.78
CA GLY A 56 -0.27 -13.04 -29.36
C GLY A 56 -0.32 -13.02 -30.92
N ASP A 57 -0.12 -14.17 -31.52
CA ASP A 57 0.01 -14.37 -32.99
C ASP A 57 -1.20 -13.86 -33.81
N SER A 58 -2.34 -13.60 -33.18
CA SER A 58 -3.56 -13.06 -33.82
C SER A 58 -3.66 -11.54 -33.77
N PHE A 59 -2.56 -10.87 -33.54
CA PHE A 59 -2.50 -9.43 -33.32
C PHE A 59 -2.83 -8.62 -34.58
N ASN A 60 -3.79 -7.74 -34.48
CA ASN A 60 -4.09 -6.75 -35.51
C ASN A 60 -3.42 -5.41 -35.19
N MET A 61 -2.36 -5.08 -35.93
CA MET A 61 -1.62 -3.82 -35.77
C MET A 61 -2.49 -2.56 -35.91
N ASN A 62 -3.68 -2.68 -36.47
CA ASN A 62 -4.61 -1.56 -36.66
C ASN A 62 -5.64 -1.43 -35.51
N ASP A 63 -5.53 -2.19 -34.41
CA ASP A 63 -6.41 -2.05 -33.27
C ASP A 63 -6.11 -0.72 -32.54
N PRO A 64 -7.06 0.25 -32.51
CA PRO A 64 -6.87 1.53 -31.85
C PRO A 64 -6.69 1.43 -30.33
N ALA A 65 -7.07 0.30 -29.73
CA ALA A 65 -6.87 0.04 -28.29
C ALA A 65 -5.39 -0.19 -27.95
N LEU A 66 -4.57 -0.48 -28.94
CA LEU A 66 -3.16 -0.77 -28.77
C LEU A 66 -2.34 0.51 -28.88
N PHE A 67 -1.66 0.83 -27.83
CA PHE A 67 -0.68 1.92 -27.88
C PHE A 67 0.75 1.34 -27.89
N THR A 68 1.48 1.68 -28.92
CA THR A 68 2.92 1.29 -29.06
C THR A 68 3.83 2.31 -28.40
N ASN A 69 3.32 3.48 -28.02
CA ASN A 69 4.08 4.57 -27.44
C ASN A 69 4.04 4.53 -25.92
N THR A 70 5.03 5.13 -25.30
CA THR A 70 5.06 5.35 -23.86
C THR A 70 4.12 6.49 -23.48
N LYS A 71 3.20 6.23 -22.54
CA LYS A 71 2.34 7.26 -21.95
C LYS A 71 2.74 7.49 -20.49
N SER A 72 2.85 8.75 -20.10
CA SER A 72 3.14 9.17 -18.73
C SER A 72 2.12 10.18 -18.25
N ILE A 73 1.59 9.97 -17.04
CA ILE A 73 0.58 10.84 -16.43
C ILE A 73 1.06 11.23 -15.04
N PHE A 74 1.08 12.51 -14.77
CA PHE A 74 1.31 13.07 -13.45
C PHE A 74 -0.02 13.29 -12.73
N THR A 75 -0.13 12.81 -11.49
CA THR A 75 -1.37 12.86 -10.72
C THR A 75 -1.05 13.35 -9.31
N PRO A 76 -1.56 14.52 -8.90
CA PRO A 76 -1.50 14.93 -7.50
C PRO A 76 -2.39 14.04 -6.64
N ASP A 77 -2.02 13.86 -5.38
CA ASP A 77 -2.78 13.04 -4.43
C ASP A 77 -2.81 13.66 -3.04
N ALA A 78 -3.82 13.29 -2.28
CA ALA A 78 -4.00 13.68 -0.89
C ALA A 78 -4.51 12.49 -0.08
N SER A 79 -4.10 12.43 1.18
CA SER A 79 -4.55 11.43 2.15
C SER A 79 -4.80 12.08 3.50
N VAL A 80 -5.69 11.49 4.30
CA VAL A 80 -5.99 11.90 5.66
C VAL A 80 -6.05 10.68 6.57
N GLY A 81 -5.68 10.85 7.83
CA GLY A 81 -5.76 9.78 8.81
C GLY A 81 -5.93 10.28 10.22
N PHE A 82 -6.56 9.45 11.05
CA PHE A 82 -6.73 9.65 12.48
C PHE A 82 -6.30 8.38 13.21
N LEU A 83 -5.61 8.57 14.33
CA LEU A 83 -5.11 7.49 15.16
C LEU A 83 -5.36 7.84 16.62
N VAL A 84 -5.91 6.89 17.36
CA VAL A 84 -6.03 6.91 18.81
C VAL A 84 -5.13 5.79 19.34
N TYR A 85 -4.31 6.05 20.35
CA TYR A 85 -3.38 5.06 20.86
C TYR A 85 -2.90 5.37 22.28
N ASP A 86 -2.50 4.32 22.97
CA ASP A 86 -1.75 4.39 24.24
C ASP A 86 -0.62 3.33 24.24
N SER A 87 -0.10 2.99 25.41
CA SER A 87 0.92 1.94 25.56
C SER A 87 0.40 0.51 25.38
N ARG A 88 -0.91 0.30 25.30
CA ARG A 88 -1.55 -1.02 25.28
C ARG A 88 -2.36 -1.29 24.01
N PHE A 89 -2.83 -0.27 23.31
CA PHE A 89 -3.63 -0.44 22.10
C PHE A 89 -3.46 0.72 21.14
N PHE A 90 -3.86 0.48 19.91
CA PHE A 90 -4.06 1.52 18.91
C PHE A 90 -5.30 1.21 18.07
N ALA A 91 -5.96 2.26 17.59
CA ALA A 91 -7.01 2.16 16.57
C ALA A 91 -6.93 3.37 15.64
N GLY A 92 -7.07 3.15 14.36
CA GLY A 92 -6.92 4.21 13.36
C GLY A 92 -7.81 4.02 12.15
N ILE A 93 -8.12 5.13 11.51
CA ILE A 93 -8.83 5.19 10.24
C ILE A 93 -8.07 6.10 9.29
N SER A 94 -7.97 5.72 8.03
CA SER A 94 -7.35 6.56 7.01
C SER A 94 -8.07 6.45 5.67
N ALA A 95 -7.97 7.52 4.89
CA ALA A 95 -8.44 7.57 3.53
C ALA A 95 -7.30 8.07 2.63
N HIS A 96 -7.03 7.32 1.57
CA HIS A 96 -5.96 7.58 0.63
C HIS A 96 -6.51 7.82 -0.76
N GLN A 97 -5.73 8.48 -1.60
CA GLN A 97 -6.08 8.79 -2.99
C GLN A 97 -7.39 9.59 -3.08
N LEU A 98 -7.54 10.58 -2.18
CA LEU A 98 -8.76 11.37 -2.03
C LEU A 98 -9.12 12.17 -3.27
N LEU A 99 -8.14 12.58 -4.07
CA LEU A 99 -8.38 13.40 -5.26
C LEU A 99 -8.95 12.60 -6.44
N GLY A 100 -8.82 11.26 -6.42
CA GLY A 100 -9.49 10.36 -7.38
C GLY A 100 -9.22 10.71 -8.85
N GLN A 101 -8.02 11.18 -9.18
CA GLN A 101 -7.66 11.70 -10.49
C GLN A 101 -7.76 10.65 -11.59
N LYS A 102 -8.10 11.09 -12.79
CA LYS A 102 -8.08 10.27 -14.00
C LYS A 102 -6.64 9.92 -14.37
N LEU A 103 -6.34 8.62 -14.52
CA LEU A 103 -5.04 8.13 -14.99
C LEU A 103 -4.96 8.07 -16.50
N TYR A 104 -6.07 7.81 -17.16
CA TYR A 104 -6.13 7.65 -18.59
C TYR A 104 -7.59 7.78 -19.07
N GLU A 105 -7.77 8.51 -20.11
CA GLU A 105 -9.03 8.61 -20.86
C GLU A 105 -8.73 8.14 -22.28
N SER A 106 -9.33 7.04 -22.71
CA SER A 106 -9.25 6.57 -24.09
C SER A 106 -10.58 6.85 -24.76
N ASP A 107 -10.57 7.77 -25.70
CA ASP A 107 -11.63 7.87 -26.68
C ASP A 107 -11.30 6.86 -27.79
N LEU A 108 -11.92 5.70 -27.72
CA LEU A 108 -11.82 4.68 -28.76
C LEU A 108 -13.04 4.83 -29.65
N THR A 109 -12.85 5.44 -30.79
CA THR A 109 -13.82 5.44 -31.86
C THR A 109 -13.61 4.18 -32.69
N HIS A 110 -14.58 3.29 -32.69
CA HIS A 110 -14.56 2.07 -33.49
C HIS A 110 -15.66 2.12 -34.53
N MET A 111 -15.31 1.84 -35.77
CA MET A 111 -16.28 1.66 -36.84
C MET A 111 -16.78 0.22 -36.79
N ILE A 112 -18.07 0.02 -36.49
CA ILE A 112 -18.75 -1.28 -36.59
C ILE A 112 -19.71 -1.20 -37.75
N GLY A 113 -19.27 -1.66 -38.93
CA GLY A 113 -19.98 -1.42 -40.19
C GLY A 113 -19.90 0.06 -40.58
N ASP A 114 -21.04 0.69 -40.83
CA ASP A 114 -21.14 2.12 -41.15
C ASP A 114 -21.42 3.00 -39.91
N GLU A 115 -21.49 2.42 -38.71
CA GLU A 115 -21.75 3.16 -37.48
C GLU A 115 -20.46 3.42 -36.68
N GLU A 116 -20.30 4.67 -36.24
CA GLU A 116 -19.24 5.13 -35.38
C GLU A 116 -19.62 4.89 -33.92
N VAL A 117 -18.99 3.90 -33.28
CA VAL A 117 -19.20 3.57 -31.86
C VAL A 117 -18.05 4.12 -31.02
N ASN A 118 -18.37 5.04 -30.14
CA ASN A 118 -17.40 5.64 -29.22
C ASN A 118 -17.36 4.88 -27.89
N TYR A 119 -16.22 4.25 -27.58
CA TYR A 119 -15.96 3.63 -26.29
C TYR A 119 -15.17 4.57 -25.40
N TYR A 120 -15.78 4.98 -24.29
CA TYR A 120 -15.11 5.82 -23.29
C TYR A 120 -14.54 4.95 -22.15
N GLY A 121 -13.24 4.72 -22.17
CA GLY A 121 -12.53 4.07 -21.08
C GLY A 121 -11.95 5.11 -20.12
N VAL A 122 -12.52 5.24 -18.92
CA VAL A 122 -11.96 6.12 -17.87
C VAL A 122 -11.28 5.27 -16.82
N ASN A 123 -9.95 5.27 -16.82
CA ASN A 123 -9.17 4.69 -15.75
C ASN A 123 -8.78 5.78 -14.75
N LYS A 124 -9.24 5.64 -13.49
CA LYS A 124 -8.98 6.62 -12.43
C LYS A 124 -8.49 5.96 -11.15
N LEU A 125 -7.71 6.69 -10.39
CA LEU A 125 -7.34 6.30 -9.03
C LEU A 125 -8.60 6.19 -8.18
N ARG A 126 -8.75 5.05 -7.52
CA ARG A 126 -9.85 4.81 -6.59
C ARG A 126 -9.42 5.17 -5.18
N GLN A 127 -10.33 5.73 -4.43
CA GLN A 127 -10.12 6.03 -3.02
C GLN A 127 -10.03 4.74 -2.21
N HIS A 128 -9.06 4.68 -1.31
CA HIS A 128 -8.84 3.55 -0.40
C HIS A 128 -9.15 4.00 1.02
N PHE A 129 -10.00 3.28 1.69
CA PHE A 129 -10.32 3.48 3.10
C PHE A 129 -9.73 2.33 3.91
N MET A 130 -9.08 2.66 5.01
CA MET A 130 -8.45 1.68 5.88
C MET A 130 -8.88 1.89 7.32
N LEU A 131 -9.21 0.79 7.99
CA LEU A 131 -9.45 0.73 9.43
C LEU A 131 -8.44 -0.23 10.03
N THR A 132 -7.72 0.19 11.04
CA THR A 132 -6.73 -0.64 11.73
C THR A 132 -6.94 -0.62 13.23
N GLY A 133 -6.61 -1.70 13.90
CA GLY A 133 -6.59 -1.76 15.35
C GLY A 133 -5.72 -2.90 15.84
N GLY A 134 -5.14 -2.73 17.01
CA GLY A 134 -4.29 -3.73 17.62
C GLY A 134 -4.04 -3.48 19.10
N MET A 135 -3.49 -4.49 19.76
CA MET A 135 -3.18 -4.47 21.18
C MET A 135 -1.72 -4.89 21.41
N MET A 136 -1.12 -4.31 22.44
CA MET A 136 0.21 -4.65 22.93
C MET A 136 0.08 -5.39 24.25
N LEU A 137 0.31 -6.72 24.24
CA LEU A 137 0.08 -7.61 25.36
C LEU A 137 1.44 -8.15 25.83
N PRO A 138 2.02 -7.63 26.95
CA PRO A 138 3.21 -8.21 27.51
C PRO A 138 2.89 -9.59 28.10
N LEU A 139 3.51 -10.63 27.56
CA LEU A 139 3.40 -12.00 28.08
C LEU A 139 4.26 -12.21 29.32
N ASN A 140 5.45 -11.64 29.29
CA ASN A 140 6.39 -11.61 30.41
C ASN A 140 7.40 -10.45 30.22
N ARG A 141 8.51 -10.45 30.97
CA ARG A 141 9.54 -9.39 30.90
C ARG A 141 10.26 -9.32 29.54
N ASP A 142 10.36 -10.45 28.85
CA ASP A 142 11.12 -10.58 27.61
C ASP A 142 10.22 -10.60 26.35
N PHE A 143 8.96 -11.01 26.47
CA PHE A 143 8.07 -11.23 25.34
C PHE A 143 6.85 -10.29 25.33
N LEU A 144 6.62 -9.68 24.19
CA LEU A 144 5.44 -8.87 23.87
C LEU A 144 4.76 -9.44 22.64
N ILE A 145 3.45 -9.71 22.71
CA ILE A 145 2.64 -10.09 21.54
C ILE A 145 1.75 -8.93 21.13
N GLU A 146 1.64 -8.71 19.82
CA GLU A 146 0.89 -7.63 19.20
C GLU A 146 -0.08 -8.20 18.15
N PRO A 147 -1.28 -8.68 18.56
CA PRO A 147 -2.34 -9.00 17.62
C PRO A 147 -2.92 -7.71 17.02
N SER A 148 -3.18 -7.72 15.72
CA SER A 148 -3.79 -6.58 15.04
C SER A 148 -4.63 -6.99 13.83
N VAL A 149 -5.53 -6.11 13.43
CA VAL A 149 -6.37 -6.26 12.26
C VAL A 149 -6.25 -5.02 11.38
N LEU A 150 -6.25 -5.22 10.06
CA LEU A 150 -6.35 -4.16 9.07
C LEU A 150 -7.47 -4.52 8.10
N VAL A 151 -8.46 -3.65 8.00
CA VAL A 151 -9.56 -3.74 7.04
C VAL A 151 -9.32 -2.70 5.96
N LYS A 152 -9.31 -3.14 4.70
CA LYS A 152 -9.15 -2.29 3.52
C LYS A 152 -10.42 -2.32 2.70
N TYR A 153 -10.90 -1.15 2.32
CA TYR A 153 -12.07 -0.99 1.48
C TYR A 153 -11.77 -0.06 0.31
N MET A 154 -12.16 -0.48 -0.87
CA MET A 154 -12.14 0.32 -2.08
C MET A 154 -13.47 0.14 -2.81
N ILE A 155 -14.02 1.23 -3.36
CA ILE A 155 -15.27 1.19 -4.12
C ILE A 155 -15.11 0.24 -5.32
N SER A 156 -16.07 -0.66 -5.48
CA SER A 156 -16.10 -1.71 -6.54
C SER A 156 -15.09 -2.84 -6.37
N SER A 157 -14.57 -3.04 -5.15
CA SER A 157 -13.74 -4.20 -4.80
C SER A 157 -14.25 -4.88 -3.54
N PRO A 158 -14.01 -6.19 -3.36
CA PRO A 158 -14.30 -6.87 -2.10
C PRO A 158 -13.52 -6.23 -0.95
N VAL A 159 -14.11 -6.25 0.25
CA VAL A 159 -13.42 -5.85 1.48
C VAL A 159 -12.31 -6.85 1.75
N GLN A 160 -11.10 -6.36 1.97
CA GLN A 160 -9.97 -7.17 2.38
C GLN A 160 -9.73 -7.04 3.88
N VAL A 161 -9.49 -8.15 4.55
CA VAL A 161 -9.20 -8.22 5.99
C VAL A 161 -7.87 -8.92 6.20
N ASP A 162 -6.93 -8.24 6.86
CA ASP A 162 -5.64 -8.79 7.23
C ASP A 162 -5.60 -8.98 8.75
N LEU A 163 -5.37 -10.21 9.20
CA LEU A 163 -5.17 -10.57 10.60
C LEU A 163 -3.68 -10.77 10.85
N ASN A 164 -3.14 -10.06 11.83
CA ASN A 164 -1.71 -10.07 12.10
C ASN A 164 -1.43 -10.46 13.55
N ALA A 165 -0.35 -11.18 13.75
CA ALA A 165 0.23 -11.41 15.08
C ALA A 165 1.75 -11.24 15.00
N LYS A 166 2.29 -10.34 15.83
CA LYS A 166 3.71 -10.07 15.94
C LYS A 166 4.17 -10.40 17.36
N LEU A 167 5.24 -11.14 17.49
CA LEU A 167 5.92 -11.46 18.74
C LEU A 167 7.27 -10.74 18.78
N THR A 168 7.50 -9.97 19.82
CA THR A 168 8.76 -9.26 20.06
C THR A 168 9.47 -9.88 21.26
N TYR A 169 10.77 -10.19 21.10
CA TYR A 169 11.64 -10.72 22.15
C TYR A 169 12.70 -9.68 22.52
N ARG A 170 12.76 -9.33 23.80
CA ARG A 170 13.72 -8.36 24.40
C ARG A 170 13.81 -7.01 23.69
N LYS A 171 12.75 -6.63 22.96
CA LYS A 171 12.71 -5.41 22.14
C LYS A 171 13.73 -5.37 21.00
N GLU A 172 14.42 -6.45 20.73
CA GLU A 172 15.48 -6.56 19.71
C GLU A 172 15.01 -7.44 18.54
N PHE A 173 14.53 -8.65 18.83
CA PHE A 173 14.08 -9.58 17.81
C PHE A 173 12.56 -9.56 17.71
N TRP A 174 12.03 -9.61 16.51
CA TRP A 174 10.62 -9.75 16.30
C TRP A 174 10.33 -10.69 15.13
N GLY A 175 9.23 -11.40 15.25
CA GLY A 175 8.69 -12.23 14.17
C GLY A 175 7.18 -12.08 14.11
N GLY A 176 6.61 -12.25 12.95
CA GLY A 176 5.18 -12.09 12.75
C GLY A 176 4.63 -12.95 11.64
N ILE A 177 3.32 -13.11 11.68
CA ILE A 177 2.53 -13.74 10.64
C ILE A 177 1.36 -12.83 10.32
N SER A 178 1.06 -12.69 9.03
CA SER A 178 -0.08 -11.96 8.51
C SER A 178 -0.92 -12.90 7.66
N LEU A 179 -2.19 -13.08 8.00
CA LEU A 179 -3.16 -13.79 7.20
C LEU A 179 -4.02 -12.76 6.47
N ARG A 180 -3.89 -12.67 5.16
CA ARG A 180 -4.75 -11.88 4.29
C ARG A 180 -5.91 -12.78 3.85
N TRP A 181 -7.08 -12.48 4.36
CA TRP A 181 -8.27 -13.28 4.08
C TRP A 181 -8.52 -13.37 2.57
N MET A 182 -8.61 -14.60 2.05
CA MET A 182 -8.80 -14.94 0.63
C MET A 182 -7.67 -14.50 -0.33
N ASP A 183 -6.49 -14.13 0.18
CA ASP A 183 -5.39 -13.64 -0.66
C ASP A 183 -4.09 -14.42 -0.38
N GLY A 184 -3.59 -14.42 0.86
CA GLY A 184 -2.31 -15.04 1.12
C GLY A 184 -1.90 -15.04 2.59
N ILE A 185 -0.68 -15.53 2.81
CA ILE A 185 -0.03 -15.53 4.12
C ILE A 185 1.34 -14.89 3.97
N ALA A 186 1.67 -13.94 4.85
CA ALA A 186 3.01 -13.41 4.95
C ALA A 186 3.68 -13.81 6.26
N ILE A 187 4.96 -14.13 6.20
CA ILE A 187 5.82 -14.37 7.35
C ILE A 187 6.85 -13.25 7.40
N LEU A 188 7.03 -12.66 8.58
CA LEU A 188 7.86 -11.51 8.78
C LEU A 188 8.83 -11.78 9.93
N PHE A 189 10.05 -11.30 9.84
CA PHE A 189 10.99 -11.29 10.97
C PHE A 189 11.95 -10.12 10.85
N GLY A 190 12.50 -9.72 11.98
CA GLY A 190 13.46 -8.64 11.99
C GLY A 190 14.22 -8.50 13.29
N TYR A 191 15.20 -7.62 13.25
CA TYR A 191 16.13 -7.36 14.30
C TYR A 191 16.37 -5.86 14.46
N GLU A 192 16.31 -5.38 15.68
CA GLU A 192 16.63 -4.01 16.05
C GLU A 192 17.96 -3.96 16.83
N TYR A 193 19.00 -3.45 16.19
CA TYR A 193 20.33 -3.34 16.79
C TYR A 193 20.53 -1.98 17.44
N GLN A 194 20.95 -1.99 18.72
CA GLN A 194 21.21 -0.80 19.52
C GLN A 194 20.05 0.22 19.56
N SER A 195 18.81 -0.23 19.40
CA SER A 195 17.63 0.63 19.31
C SER A 195 17.69 1.70 18.20
N ARG A 196 18.59 1.54 17.23
CA ARG A 196 18.85 2.49 16.14
C ARG A 196 18.69 1.89 14.75
N TYR A 197 19.25 0.72 14.52
CA TYR A 197 19.24 0.08 13.21
C TYR A 197 18.14 -0.98 13.19
N LEU A 198 17.27 -0.91 12.23
CA LEU A 198 16.19 -1.86 12.04
C LEU A 198 16.44 -2.64 10.76
N PHE A 199 16.43 -3.95 10.84
CA PHE A 199 16.49 -4.86 9.71
C PHE A 199 15.22 -5.70 9.72
N GLY A 200 14.59 -5.85 8.58
CA GLY A 200 13.41 -6.67 8.44
C GLY A 200 13.42 -7.42 7.12
N TYR A 201 12.73 -8.54 7.12
CA TYR A 201 12.47 -9.34 5.96
C TYR A 201 11.06 -9.88 6.02
N SER A 202 10.38 -9.90 4.90
CA SER A 202 9.11 -10.59 4.75
C SER A 202 9.09 -11.50 3.51
N PHE A 203 8.36 -12.59 3.65
CA PHE A 203 8.01 -13.48 2.56
C PHE A 203 6.50 -13.59 2.49
N ASP A 204 5.95 -13.33 1.31
CA ASP A 204 4.53 -13.34 1.04
C ASP A 204 4.19 -14.46 0.07
N TYR A 205 3.25 -15.31 0.46
CA TYR A 205 2.81 -16.46 -0.32
C TYR A 205 1.33 -16.33 -0.66
N SER A 206 1.02 -16.27 -1.96
CA SER A 206 -0.37 -16.19 -2.42
C SER A 206 -1.09 -17.53 -2.29
N LEU A 207 -2.34 -17.49 -1.83
CA LEU A 207 -3.25 -18.63 -1.76
C LEU A 207 -4.32 -18.60 -2.87
N THR A 208 -4.24 -17.62 -3.77
CA THR A 208 -5.17 -17.46 -4.90
C THR A 208 -4.80 -18.37 -6.07
N ASP A 209 -5.63 -18.35 -7.12
CA ASP A 209 -5.38 -19.09 -8.38
C ASP A 209 -4.10 -18.63 -9.11
N LEU A 210 -3.49 -17.52 -8.70
CA LEU A 210 -2.17 -17.07 -9.19
C LEU A 210 -1.01 -17.90 -8.65
N ARG A 211 -1.23 -18.73 -7.63
CA ARG A 211 -0.23 -19.59 -6.99
C ARG A 211 0.64 -20.40 -7.95
N PRO A 212 0.12 -21.05 -9.01
CA PRO A 212 0.96 -21.83 -9.93
C PRO A 212 1.94 -20.98 -10.74
N HIS A 213 1.71 -19.67 -10.82
CA HIS A 213 2.48 -18.72 -11.62
C HIS A 213 3.29 -17.73 -10.78
N SER A 214 3.32 -17.90 -9.45
CA SER A 214 4.04 -17.02 -8.53
C SER A 214 4.82 -17.83 -7.50
N ALA A 215 6.11 -17.57 -7.39
CA ALA A 215 6.97 -18.14 -6.34
C ALA A 215 6.83 -17.42 -4.98
N GLY A 216 5.95 -16.44 -4.88
CA GLY A 216 5.83 -15.52 -3.76
C GLY A 216 6.63 -14.24 -3.95
N SER A 217 6.52 -13.30 -3.01
CA SER A 217 7.31 -12.08 -3.01
C SER A 217 8.19 -11.96 -1.77
N HIS A 218 9.32 -11.30 -1.94
CA HIS A 218 10.33 -11.09 -0.92
C HIS A 218 10.51 -9.59 -0.71
N GLU A 219 10.53 -9.15 0.55
CA GLU A 219 10.77 -7.76 0.90
C GLU A 219 11.92 -7.68 1.89
N ILE A 220 12.78 -6.67 1.72
CA ILE A 220 13.84 -6.33 2.66
C ILE A 220 13.60 -4.91 3.13
N MET A 221 13.69 -4.71 4.44
CA MET A 221 13.56 -3.41 5.06
C MET A 221 14.83 -3.08 5.84
N ILE A 222 15.34 -1.87 5.64
CA ILE A 222 16.42 -1.30 6.43
C ILE A 222 15.95 0.05 6.95
N GLY A 223 16.07 0.26 8.25
CA GLY A 223 15.68 1.49 8.91
C GLY A 223 16.75 2.02 9.83
N TYR A 224 16.78 3.33 10.02
CA TYR A 224 17.62 4.01 10.98
C TYR A 224 16.80 5.00 11.80
N LYS A 225 16.90 4.91 13.13
CA LYS A 225 16.25 5.83 14.07
C LYS A 225 17.24 6.93 14.45
N PHE A 226 16.95 8.15 14.05
CA PHE A 226 17.71 9.32 14.47
C PHE A 226 17.39 9.65 15.92
N ASP A 227 18.41 9.98 16.73
CA ASP A 227 18.18 10.51 18.06
C ASP A 227 17.39 11.81 17.93
N LYS A 228 16.47 12.04 18.88
CA LYS A 228 15.81 13.35 18.96
C LYS A 228 16.90 14.41 19.12
N LEU A 229 17.00 15.30 18.16
CA LEU A 229 17.75 16.54 18.35
C LEU A 229 17.17 17.22 19.60
N LYS A 230 18.03 17.38 20.62
CA LYS A 230 17.67 18.09 21.85
C LYS A 230 17.44 19.57 21.58
#